data_73a52a675e5ca78149c2c3b17d89d0df
#
_entry.id   73a52a675e5ca78149c2c3b17d89d0df
#
_cell.length_a   1.000
_cell.length_b   1.000
_cell.length_c   1.000
_cell.angle_alpha   90.00
_cell.angle_beta   90.00
_cell.angle_gamma   90.00
#
_symmetry.space_group_name_H-M   'P 1'
#
loop_
_entity.id
_entity.type
_entity.pdbx_description
1 polymer ?
#
loop_
_entity_poly.entity_id
_entity_poly.type
_entity_poly.pdbx_seq_one_letter_code
_entity_poly.pdbx_strand_id
1 'polypeptide(L)'
;MMKIILSLITVLTLAMSGCTGPGNFFDEDKPVEEPYVFDLTLEDMWNDIPINQTSTSDILNWTYEFSKSPRVTNLTEIGYSMNGQPLLLVEFGDYDPNIPTVYFVAAQHGNEPASVDSAYLLARHFARGVPEEVDPILEKINLAVFVMVNPDGRDAGSRGNANGTDLNRDHMKLLEPEGIIMQKAFQKIHPSVTVDMHEF
;
A
#
# COMPACT_ATOMS: atom_id res chain seq x y z
N MET A 1 -15.82 -0.78 -37.51
CA MET A 1 -16.59 -1.83 -36.82
C MET A 1 -16.65 -1.44 -35.35
N MET A 2 -17.75 -0.88 -34.95
CA MET A 2 -17.97 -0.31 -33.62
C MET A 2 -18.48 -1.44 -32.71
N LYS A 3 -17.71 -1.83 -31.69
CA LYS A 3 -18.19 -2.77 -30.68
C LYS A 3 -18.95 -1.98 -29.62
N ILE A 4 -20.25 -2.15 -29.64
CA ILE A 4 -21.16 -1.67 -28.60
C ILE A 4 -21.00 -2.64 -27.43
N ILE A 5 -20.40 -2.18 -26.35
CA ILE A 5 -20.41 -2.89 -25.06
C ILE A 5 -21.72 -2.49 -24.38
N LEU A 6 -22.67 -3.40 -24.42
CA LEU A 6 -23.93 -3.27 -23.69
C LEU A 6 -23.64 -3.71 -22.23
N SER A 7 -23.48 -2.73 -21.34
CA SER A 7 -23.42 -3.00 -19.91
C SER A 7 -24.83 -3.40 -19.43
N LEU A 8 -24.99 -4.66 -19.07
CA LEU A 8 -26.21 -5.18 -18.48
C LEU A 8 -26.22 -4.83 -16.99
N ILE A 9 -26.78 -3.67 -16.66
CA ILE A 9 -27.13 -3.35 -15.27
C ILE A 9 -28.39 -4.17 -14.94
N THR A 10 -28.20 -5.32 -14.31
CA THR A 10 -29.31 -6.08 -13.73
C THR A 10 -29.65 -5.44 -12.39
N VAL A 11 -30.62 -4.55 -12.39
CA VAL A 11 -31.26 -4.06 -11.17
C VAL A 11 -32.08 -5.20 -10.59
N LEU A 12 -31.54 -5.86 -9.57
CA LEU A 12 -32.28 -6.84 -8.77
C LEU A 12 -33.13 -6.06 -7.76
N THR A 13 -34.34 -5.69 -8.14
CA THR A 13 -35.35 -5.20 -7.20
C THR A 13 -35.85 -6.37 -6.35
N LEU A 14 -35.26 -6.53 -5.17
CA LEU A 14 -35.82 -7.40 -4.15
C LEU A 14 -36.97 -6.64 -3.47
N ALA A 15 -38.20 -6.97 -3.85
CA ALA A 15 -39.39 -6.52 -3.14
C ALA A 15 -39.46 -7.25 -1.78
N MET A 16 -38.99 -6.62 -0.74
CA MET A 16 -39.23 -7.03 0.65
C MET A 16 -40.52 -6.35 1.12
N SER A 17 -41.63 -7.07 1.01
CA SER A 17 -42.86 -6.68 1.66
C SER A 17 -42.78 -6.92 3.17
N GLY A 18 -42.94 -5.86 3.94
CA GLY A 18 -43.39 -5.91 5.32
C GLY A 18 -42.30 -5.80 6.40
N CYS A 19 -41.99 -4.57 6.79
CA CYS A 19 -41.80 -4.17 8.18
C CYS A 19 -41.94 -2.65 8.25
N THR A 20 -43.04 -2.19 8.80
CA THR A 20 -43.28 -0.77 9.08
C THR A 20 -42.58 -0.37 10.40
N GLY A 21 -41.51 0.40 10.27
CA GLY A 21 -40.88 1.10 11.38
C GLY A 21 -40.35 2.46 10.88
N PRO A 22 -40.51 3.55 11.62
CA PRO A 22 -40.10 4.88 11.17
C PRO A 22 -38.59 5.06 11.34
N GLY A 23 -37.88 5.06 10.24
CA GLY A 23 -36.47 5.42 10.20
C GLY A 23 -36.04 5.49 8.75
N ASN A 24 -35.83 6.70 8.24
CA ASN A 24 -35.20 6.89 6.93
C ASN A 24 -33.76 6.34 6.99
N PHE A 25 -33.56 5.13 6.46
CA PHE A 25 -32.26 4.46 6.39
C PHE A 25 -31.48 4.75 5.09
N PHE A 26 -31.97 5.66 4.26
CA PHE A 26 -31.26 6.13 3.07
C PHE A 26 -30.90 7.59 3.27
N ASP A 27 -29.65 7.84 3.60
CA ASP A 27 -29.05 9.17 3.53
C ASP A 27 -28.85 9.49 2.04
N GLU A 28 -29.84 10.18 1.44
CA GLU A 28 -29.83 10.54 0.02
C GLU A 28 -28.72 11.56 -0.33
N ASP A 29 -28.01 12.09 0.65
CA ASP A 29 -26.98 13.11 0.49
C ASP A 29 -25.54 12.55 0.52
N LYS A 30 -25.36 11.22 0.62
CA LYS A 30 -24.02 10.66 0.43
C LYS A 30 -23.66 10.69 -1.04
N PRO A 31 -22.53 11.32 -1.41
CA PRO A 31 -22.04 11.23 -2.78
C PRO A 31 -21.86 9.75 -3.13
N VAL A 32 -22.41 9.35 -4.28
CA VAL A 32 -22.17 8.01 -4.84
C VAL A 32 -20.68 7.92 -5.09
N GLU A 33 -19.98 7.12 -4.31
CA GLU A 33 -18.56 6.86 -4.57
C GLU A 33 -18.44 6.21 -5.94
N GLU A 34 -17.65 6.85 -6.81
CA GLU A 34 -17.34 6.27 -8.13
C GLU A 34 -16.71 4.88 -7.92
N PRO A 35 -17.10 3.89 -8.74
CA PRO A 35 -16.56 2.55 -8.60
C PRO A 35 -15.02 2.58 -8.75
N TYR A 36 -14.33 1.90 -7.85
CA TYR A 36 -12.88 1.80 -7.93
C TYR A 36 -12.46 1.08 -9.23
N VAL A 37 -11.55 1.69 -9.98
CA VAL A 37 -11.11 1.18 -11.28
C VAL A 37 -9.84 0.34 -11.12
N PHE A 38 -9.91 -0.94 -11.51
CA PHE A 38 -8.76 -1.82 -11.62
C PHE A 38 -8.28 -1.79 -13.08
N ASP A 39 -7.26 -0.99 -13.37
CA ASP A 39 -6.87 -0.62 -14.73
C ASP A 39 -5.37 -0.80 -15.05
N LEU A 40 -4.56 -1.32 -14.09
CA LEU A 40 -3.12 -1.49 -14.29
C LEU A 40 -2.77 -2.94 -14.60
N THR A 41 -2.17 -3.17 -15.75
CA THR A 41 -1.47 -4.43 -16.06
C THR A 41 -0.01 -4.37 -15.61
N LEU A 42 0.66 -5.52 -15.55
CA LEU A 42 2.11 -5.57 -15.32
C LEU A 42 2.89 -4.80 -16.41
N GLU A 43 2.40 -4.78 -17.65
CA GLU A 43 3.00 -4.04 -18.75
C GLU A 43 2.88 -2.52 -18.51
N ASP A 44 1.71 -2.05 -18.06
CA ASP A 44 1.52 -0.64 -17.71
C ASP A 44 2.46 -0.23 -16.58
N MET A 45 2.64 -1.10 -15.57
CA MET A 45 3.53 -0.84 -14.46
C MET A 45 4.98 -0.64 -14.91
N TRP A 46 5.47 -1.46 -15.87
CA TRP A 46 6.83 -1.32 -16.41
C TRP A 46 7.03 -0.04 -17.23
N ASN A 47 5.98 0.43 -17.90
CA ASN A 47 6.04 1.63 -18.74
C ASN A 47 5.88 2.93 -17.95
N ASP A 48 5.31 2.86 -16.75
CA ASP A 48 4.98 4.02 -15.90
C ASP A 48 5.97 4.21 -14.74
N ILE A 49 7.19 3.70 -14.87
CA ILE A 49 8.21 3.84 -13.82
C ILE A 49 8.78 5.27 -13.85
N PRO A 50 8.47 6.12 -12.89
CA PRO A 50 9.12 7.43 -12.76
C PRO A 50 10.50 7.27 -12.14
N ILE A 51 11.45 6.71 -12.90
CA ILE A 51 12.80 6.43 -12.42
C ILE A 51 13.44 7.72 -11.92
N ASN A 52 13.72 7.80 -10.62
CA ASN A 52 14.49 8.86 -9.95
C ASN A 52 13.89 10.28 -9.97
N GLN A 53 12.58 10.47 -10.14
CA GLN A 53 11.96 11.80 -10.20
C GLN A 53 10.85 12.04 -9.17
N THR A 54 10.49 11.03 -8.37
CA THR A 54 9.43 11.16 -7.37
C THR A 54 9.93 11.79 -6.10
N SER A 55 9.20 12.76 -5.57
CA SER A 55 9.48 13.29 -4.23
C SER A 55 8.92 12.36 -3.14
N THR A 56 9.42 12.50 -1.92
CA THR A 56 8.86 11.82 -0.75
C THR A 56 7.39 12.12 -0.58
N SER A 57 6.99 13.39 -0.74
CA SER A 57 5.58 13.81 -0.64
C SER A 57 4.69 13.20 -1.72
N ASP A 58 5.19 13.03 -2.95
CA ASP A 58 4.43 12.36 -4.02
C ASP A 58 4.16 10.90 -3.65
N ILE A 59 5.19 10.16 -3.23
CA ILE A 59 5.05 8.75 -2.80
C ILE A 59 4.04 8.62 -1.66
N LEU A 60 4.10 9.50 -0.65
CA LEU A 60 3.15 9.48 0.46
C LEU A 60 1.71 9.76 -0.02
N ASN A 61 1.51 10.83 -0.80
CA ASN A 61 0.20 11.21 -1.31
C ASN A 61 -0.41 10.12 -2.20
N TRP A 62 0.38 9.55 -3.11
CA TRP A 62 -0.07 8.48 -4.00
C TRP A 62 -0.35 7.18 -3.23
N THR A 63 0.38 6.92 -2.13
CA THR A 63 0.08 5.79 -1.25
C THR A 63 -1.27 5.96 -0.57
N TYR A 64 -1.60 7.15 -0.08
CA TYR A 64 -2.94 7.43 0.44
C TYR A 64 -4.03 7.28 -0.64
N GLU A 65 -3.75 7.72 -1.88
CA GLU A 65 -4.73 7.62 -2.97
C GLU A 65 -5.02 6.17 -3.38
N PHE A 66 -4.01 5.36 -3.66
CA PHE A 66 -4.28 3.98 -4.06
C PHE A 66 -4.82 3.13 -2.90
N SER A 67 -4.56 3.52 -1.66
CA SER A 67 -5.07 2.81 -0.47
C SER A 67 -6.59 2.94 -0.27
N LYS A 68 -7.26 3.74 -1.08
CA LYS A 68 -8.73 3.76 -1.18
C LYS A 68 -9.28 2.51 -1.90
N SER A 69 -8.41 1.71 -2.52
CA SER A 69 -8.79 0.43 -3.15
C SER A 69 -9.42 -0.53 -2.15
N PRO A 70 -10.50 -1.22 -2.53
CA PRO A 70 -11.11 -2.26 -1.68
C PRO A 70 -10.20 -3.47 -1.43
N ARG A 71 -9.11 -3.63 -2.19
CA ARG A 71 -8.10 -4.66 -1.94
C ARG A 71 -7.13 -4.31 -0.81
N VAL A 72 -7.01 -3.02 -0.47
CA VAL A 72 -6.21 -2.59 0.67
C VAL A 72 -7.01 -2.86 1.94
N THR A 73 -6.63 -3.89 2.66
CA THR A 73 -7.31 -4.29 3.89
C THR A 73 -7.02 -3.32 5.03
N ASN A 74 -5.81 -2.74 5.01
CA ASN A 74 -5.42 -1.75 6.01
C ASN A 74 -4.32 -0.82 5.48
N LEU A 75 -4.45 0.47 5.76
CA LEU A 75 -3.38 1.46 5.68
C LEU A 75 -3.13 1.99 7.10
N THR A 76 -1.92 1.78 7.59
CA THR A 76 -1.54 2.24 8.93
C THR A 76 -0.42 3.27 8.85
N GLU A 77 -0.64 4.46 9.43
CA GLU A 77 0.47 5.32 9.85
C GLU A 77 1.08 4.69 11.12
N ILE A 78 2.07 3.82 10.90
CA ILE A 78 2.63 2.98 11.97
C ILE A 78 3.53 3.77 12.92
N GLY A 79 3.89 4.99 12.55
CA GLY A 79 4.68 5.95 13.32
C GLY A 79 5.20 7.08 12.44
N TYR A 80 6.20 7.77 12.96
CA TYR A 80 6.78 8.92 12.30
C TYR A 80 8.31 8.82 12.31
N SER A 81 8.95 9.37 11.26
CA SER A 81 10.39 9.53 11.18
C SER A 81 10.90 10.51 12.23
N MET A 82 12.22 10.67 12.34
CA MET A 82 12.83 11.63 13.26
C MET A 82 12.34 13.07 13.02
N ASN A 83 12.11 13.47 11.75
CA ASN A 83 11.59 14.79 11.39
C ASN A 83 10.05 14.87 11.33
N GLY A 84 9.35 13.81 11.75
CA GLY A 84 7.89 13.80 11.84
C GLY A 84 7.17 13.46 10.55
N GLN A 85 7.83 12.84 9.56
CA GLN A 85 7.18 12.35 8.36
C GLN A 85 6.46 11.01 8.64
N PRO A 86 5.24 10.79 8.11
CA PRO A 86 4.49 9.57 8.39
C PRO A 86 5.16 8.35 7.75
N LEU A 87 5.17 7.25 8.49
CA LEU A 87 5.66 5.95 8.05
C LEU A 87 4.47 5.06 7.76
N LEU A 88 4.30 4.68 6.48
CA LEU A 88 3.10 4.02 5.97
C LEU A 88 3.32 2.53 5.75
N LEU A 89 2.46 1.72 6.38
CA LEU A 89 2.36 0.28 6.16
C LEU A 89 1.04 -0.01 5.45
N VAL A 90 1.12 -0.60 4.26
CA VAL A 90 -0.03 -1.01 3.45
C VAL A 90 -0.18 -2.52 3.52
N GLU A 91 -1.40 -2.99 3.79
CA GLU A 91 -1.69 -4.41 3.99
C GLU A 91 -2.79 -4.86 3.01
N PHE A 92 -2.61 -6.05 2.43
CA PHE A 92 -3.52 -6.69 1.48
C PHE A 92 -3.79 -8.13 1.92
N GLY A 93 -5.00 -8.63 1.64
CA GLY A 93 -5.42 -9.98 2.02
C GLY A 93 -6.12 -10.00 3.38
N ASP A 94 -6.76 -11.11 3.70
CA ASP A 94 -7.63 -11.24 4.88
C ASP A 94 -6.87 -11.56 6.18
N TYR A 95 -5.55 -11.70 6.10
CA TYR A 95 -4.68 -12.13 7.20
C TYR A 95 -5.13 -13.43 7.86
N ASP A 96 -5.64 -14.36 7.04
CA ASP A 96 -5.88 -15.74 7.47
C ASP A 96 -4.55 -16.34 7.97
N PRO A 97 -4.46 -16.85 9.20
CA PRO A 97 -3.24 -17.42 9.76
C PRO A 97 -2.75 -18.68 9.03
N ASN A 98 -3.60 -19.29 8.19
CA ASN A 98 -3.22 -20.44 7.35
C ASN A 98 -2.58 -20.02 6.02
N ILE A 99 -2.61 -18.75 5.68
CA ILE A 99 -2.03 -18.19 4.44
C ILE A 99 -0.71 -17.49 4.79
N PRO A 100 0.40 -17.80 4.09
CA PRO A 100 1.68 -17.14 4.38
C PRO A 100 1.63 -15.63 4.12
N THR A 101 2.28 -14.86 4.98
CA THR A 101 2.42 -13.43 4.82
C THR A 101 3.78 -13.08 4.25
N VAL A 102 3.81 -12.32 3.16
CA VAL A 102 5.01 -11.73 2.56
C VAL A 102 5.09 -10.27 2.96
N TYR A 103 6.22 -9.87 3.51
CA TYR A 103 6.47 -8.50 3.96
C TYR A 103 7.61 -7.88 3.17
N PHE A 104 7.34 -6.77 2.50
CA PHE A 104 8.32 -5.95 1.82
C PHE A 104 8.66 -4.73 2.68
N VAL A 105 9.95 -4.46 2.83
CA VAL A 105 10.45 -3.25 3.49
C VAL A 105 11.43 -2.54 2.57
N ALA A 106 11.25 -1.24 2.36
CA ALA A 106 12.04 -0.47 1.42
C ALA A 106 12.64 0.79 2.05
N ALA A 107 13.72 1.26 1.45
CA ALA A 107 14.40 2.50 1.80
C ALA A 107 14.89 2.57 3.26
N GLN A 108 15.56 1.56 3.75
CA GLN A 108 16.39 1.70 4.95
C GLN A 108 17.50 2.73 4.72
N HIS A 109 17.98 2.84 3.45
CA HIS A 109 18.89 3.90 3.02
C HIS A 109 18.16 4.92 2.14
N GLY A 110 18.20 6.19 2.55
CA GLY A 110 17.46 7.24 1.85
C GLY A 110 17.99 7.57 0.45
N ASN A 111 19.28 7.30 0.19
CA ASN A 111 19.91 7.50 -1.12
C ASN A 111 19.71 6.33 -2.11
N GLU A 112 18.73 5.46 -1.85
CA GLU A 112 18.37 4.32 -2.70
C GLU A 112 16.94 4.51 -3.27
N PRO A 113 16.71 5.48 -4.19
CA PRO A 113 15.37 5.84 -4.66
C PRO A 113 14.64 4.69 -5.36
N ALA A 114 15.35 3.82 -6.09
CA ALA A 114 14.72 2.72 -6.81
C ALA A 114 14.04 1.71 -5.87
N SER A 115 14.51 1.56 -4.63
CA SER A 115 13.87 0.70 -3.64
C SER A 115 12.48 1.22 -3.25
N VAL A 116 12.32 2.54 -3.08
CA VAL A 116 11.03 3.19 -2.78
C VAL A 116 10.10 3.08 -3.98
N ASP A 117 10.60 3.46 -5.17
CA ASP A 117 9.80 3.47 -6.38
C ASP A 117 9.27 2.05 -6.69
N SER A 118 10.10 1.02 -6.49
CA SER A 118 9.70 -0.38 -6.67
C SER A 118 8.66 -0.82 -5.64
N ALA A 119 8.82 -0.46 -4.36
CA ALA A 119 7.86 -0.79 -3.31
C ALA A 119 6.51 -0.10 -3.53
N TYR A 120 6.55 1.17 -3.93
CA TYR A 120 5.36 1.93 -4.29
C TYR A 120 4.63 1.30 -5.48
N LEU A 121 5.35 0.98 -6.57
CA LEU A 121 4.76 0.37 -7.76
C LEU A 121 4.17 -1.00 -7.46
N LEU A 122 4.87 -1.81 -6.64
CA LEU A 122 4.36 -3.09 -6.17
C LEU A 122 3.02 -2.91 -5.44
N ALA A 123 2.98 -2.05 -4.43
CA ALA A 123 1.76 -1.80 -3.65
C ALA A 123 0.62 -1.23 -4.53
N ARG A 124 0.94 -0.29 -5.43
CA ARG A 124 -0.01 0.26 -6.39
C ARG A 124 -0.57 -0.80 -7.33
N HIS A 125 0.28 -1.72 -7.83
CA HIS A 125 -0.18 -2.83 -8.68
C HIS A 125 -1.14 -3.75 -7.92
N PHE A 126 -0.84 -4.12 -6.68
CA PHE A 126 -1.77 -4.91 -5.87
C PHE A 126 -3.08 -4.17 -5.58
N ALA A 127 -3.04 -2.85 -5.44
CA ALA A 127 -4.23 -2.04 -5.22
C ALA A 127 -5.08 -1.87 -6.49
N ARG A 128 -4.46 -1.59 -7.65
CA ARG A 128 -5.11 -1.17 -8.89
C ARG A 128 -5.01 -2.17 -10.03
N GLY A 129 -4.18 -3.20 -9.89
CA GLY A 129 -3.97 -4.20 -10.94
C GLY A 129 -5.25 -4.92 -11.35
N VAL A 130 -5.31 -5.34 -12.61
CA VAL A 130 -6.46 -6.09 -13.12
C VAL A 130 -6.69 -7.37 -12.30
N PRO A 131 -7.97 -7.76 -12.07
CA PRO A 131 -8.31 -8.89 -11.19
C PRO A 131 -7.62 -10.19 -11.58
N GLU A 132 -7.49 -10.46 -12.87
CA GLU A 132 -6.90 -11.69 -13.41
C GLU A 132 -5.43 -11.89 -13.01
N GLU A 133 -4.69 -10.79 -12.77
CA GLU A 133 -3.29 -10.81 -12.36
C GLU A 133 -3.13 -10.84 -10.84
N VAL A 134 -3.95 -10.08 -10.13
CA VAL A 134 -3.74 -9.80 -8.70
C VAL A 134 -4.50 -10.78 -7.80
N ASP A 135 -5.78 -11.02 -8.09
CA ASP A 135 -6.63 -11.79 -7.17
C ASP A 135 -6.12 -13.22 -6.93
N PRO A 136 -5.64 -13.98 -7.95
CA PRO A 136 -5.09 -15.31 -7.72
C PRO A 136 -3.84 -15.33 -6.81
N ILE A 137 -3.14 -14.20 -6.69
CA ILE A 137 -1.99 -14.08 -5.80
C ILE A 137 -2.48 -13.83 -4.37
N LEU A 138 -3.40 -12.86 -4.18
CA LEU A 138 -3.95 -12.52 -2.86
C LEU A 138 -4.80 -13.64 -2.24
N GLU A 139 -5.32 -14.58 -3.04
CA GLU A 139 -5.92 -15.82 -2.52
C GLU A 139 -4.91 -16.76 -1.83
N LYS A 140 -3.62 -16.60 -2.10
CA LYS A 140 -2.55 -17.51 -1.64
C LYS A 140 -1.59 -16.89 -0.65
N ILE A 141 -1.53 -15.56 -0.59
CA ILE A 141 -0.65 -14.84 0.32
C ILE A 141 -1.38 -13.64 0.93
N ASN A 142 -1.02 -13.31 2.17
CA ASN A 142 -1.19 -11.96 2.68
C ASN A 142 0.05 -11.14 2.29
N LEU A 143 -0.14 -9.88 1.97
CA LEU A 143 0.95 -9.00 1.58
C LEU A 143 0.97 -7.77 2.48
N ALA A 144 2.15 -7.41 2.95
CA ALA A 144 2.40 -6.15 3.64
C ALA A 144 3.57 -5.42 2.98
N VAL A 145 3.41 -4.11 2.75
CA VAL A 145 4.43 -3.28 2.14
C VAL A 145 4.69 -2.06 3.01
N PHE A 146 5.90 -1.97 3.56
CA PHE A 146 6.41 -0.76 4.20
C PHE A 146 7.14 0.05 3.13
N VAL A 147 6.42 0.98 2.52
CA VAL A 147 6.82 1.63 1.26
C VAL A 147 8.12 2.42 1.40
N MET A 148 8.31 3.09 2.55
CA MET A 148 9.46 3.96 2.78
C MET A 148 9.76 4.09 4.27
N VAL A 149 10.87 3.49 4.72
CA VAL A 149 11.28 3.52 6.13
C VAL A 149 12.00 4.81 6.50
N ASN A 150 12.77 5.38 5.57
CA ASN A 150 13.67 6.53 5.80
C ASN A 150 13.35 7.72 4.89
N PRO A 151 12.20 8.37 5.07
CA PRO A 151 11.82 9.53 4.26
C PRO A 151 12.77 10.72 4.45
N ASP A 152 13.30 10.92 5.66
CA ASP A 152 14.22 12.01 5.97
C ASP A 152 15.55 11.86 5.24
N GLY A 153 16.09 10.64 5.21
CA GLY A 153 17.28 10.33 4.45
C GLY A 153 17.07 10.47 2.94
N ARG A 154 15.86 10.09 2.45
CA ARG A 154 15.49 10.29 1.04
C ARG A 154 15.50 11.76 0.65
N ASP A 155 14.86 12.61 1.44
CA ASP A 155 14.84 14.08 1.19
C ASP A 155 16.21 14.70 1.22
N ALA A 156 17.10 14.18 2.10
CA ALA A 156 18.49 14.65 2.20
C ALA A 156 19.42 14.00 1.16
N GLY A 157 18.97 13.00 0.37
CA GLY A 157 19.84 12.20 -0.50
C GLY A 157 20.92 11.45 0.29
N SER A 158 20.64 11.10 1.55
CA SER A 158 21.58 10.52 2.51
C SER A 158 21.32 9.03 2.71
N ARG A 159 22.38 8.26 2.91
CA ARG A 159 22.27 6.85 3.32
C ARG A 159 21.59 6.71 4.68
N GLY A 160 22.02 7.51 5.66
CA GLY A 160 21.48 7.51 7.02
C GLY A 160 20.14 8.25 7.13
N ASN A 161 19.48 8.11 8.29
CA ASN A 161 18.32 8.90 8.65
C ASN A 161 18.69 10.35 9.01
N ALA A 162 17.78 11.15 9.56
CA ALA A 162 18.05 12.54 9.97
C ALA A 162 19.19 12.68 10.99
N ASN A 163 19.46 11.64 11.80
CA ASN A 163 20.60 11.59 12.72
C ASN A 163 21.90 11.09 12.05
N GLY A 164 21.88 10.75 10.77
CA GLY A 164 23.01 10.15 10.06
C GLY A 164 23.23 8.67 10.36
N THR A 165 22.29 8.02 11.05
CA THR A 165 22.38 6.61 11.42
C THR A 165 21.99 5.71 10.23
N ASP A 166 22.83 4.72 9.91
CA ASP A 166 22.49 3.64 8.98
C ASP A 166 21.45 2.71 9.64
N LEU A 167 20.19 2.80 9.20
CA LEU A 167 19.08 2.04 9.77
C LEU A 167 19.25 0.53 9.60
N ASN A 168 19.95 0.08 8.55
CA ASN A 168 20.29 -1.33 8.34
C ASN A 168 21.40 -1.82 9.30
N ARG A 169 21.83 -0.99 10.22
CA ARG A 169 22.73 -1.33 11.34
C ARG A 169 22.09 -1.09 12.70
N ASP A 170 20.85 -0.60 12.74
CA ASP A 170 20.14 -0.29 13.99
C ASP A 170 19.23 -1.41 14.48
N HIS A 171 18.98 -2.47 13.71
CA HIS A 171 18.06 -3.57 14.04
C HIS A 171 18.29 -4.23 15.42
N MET A 172 19.52 -4.23 15.90
CA MET A 172 19.87 -4.80 17.20
C MET A 172 19.89 -3.76 18.32
N LYS A 173 20.16 -2.50 17.98
CA LYS A 173 20.31 -1.42 18.96
C LYS A 173 18.99 -0.71 19.21
N LEU A 174 18.18 -0.52 18.16
CA LEU A 174 16.87 0.15 18.18
C LEU A 174 16.97 1.53 18.85
N LEU A 175 17.93 2.33 18.40
CA LEU A 175 18.13 3.68 18.92
C LEU A 175 17.33 4.73 18.14
N GLU A 176 17.04 4.43 16.86
CA GLU A 176 16.34 5.34 15.98
C GLU A 176 14.85 5.03 15.94
N PRO A 177 13.97 6.05 15.83
CA PRO A 177 12.53 5.84 15.79
C PRO A 177 12.11 4.97 14.61
N GLU A 178 12.72 5.16 13.43
CA GLU A 178 12.43 4.37 12.23
C GLU A 178 12.77 2.88 12.45
N GLY A 179 13.92 2.59 13.08
CA GLY A 179 14.35 1.22 13.43
C GLY A 179 13.36 0.54 14.39
N ILE A 180 12.92 1.27 15.43
CA ILE A 180 11.92 0.79 16.40
C ILE A 180 10.59 0.51 15.71
N ILE A 181 10.15 1.41 14.80
CA ILE A 181 8.90 1.28 14.08
C ILE A 181 8.94 0.11 13.10
N MET A 182 10.06 -0.07 12.39
CA MET A 182 10.29 -1.21 11.49
C MET A 182 10.20 -2.54 12.24
N GLN A 183 10.78 -2.62 13.44
CA GLN A 183 10.64 -3.81 14.29
C GLN A 183 9.20 -4.03 14.75
N LYS A 184 8.47 -2.98 15.12
CA LYS A 184 7.04 -3.07 15.48
C LYS A 184 6.20 -3.56 14.29
N ALA A 185 6.49 -3.08 13.07
CA ALA A 185 5.85 -3.55 11.85
C ALA A 185 6.07 -5.05 11.68
N PHE A 186 7.33 -5.50 11.75
CA PHE A 186 7.68 -6.92 11.68
C PHE A 186 6.94 -7.76 12.71
N GLN A 187 6.90 -7.30 13.97
CA GLN A 187 6.20 -7.99 15.05
C GLN A 187 4.68 -8.01 14.86
N LYS A 188 4.09 -6.95 14.30
CA LYS A 188 2.65 -6.88 13.98
C LYS A 188 2.29 -7.85 12.86
N ILE A 189 3.10 -7.88 11.82
CA ILE A 189 2.84 -8.64 10.59
C ILE A 189 3.10 -10.14 10.76
N HIS A 190 4.07 -10.54 11.58
CA HIS A 190 4.52 -11.94 11.72
C HIS A 190 4.77 -12.62 10.38
N PRO A 191 5.64 -12.05 9.51
CA PRO A 191 5.78 -12.51 8.14
C PRO A 191 6.41 -13.91 8.05
N SER A 192 5.95 -14.68 7.07
CA SER A 192 6.59 -15.95 6.66
C SER A 192 7.84 -15.70 5.83
N VAL A 193 7.82 -14.60 5.06
CA VAL A 193 8.93 -14.14 4.21
C VAL A 193 9.07 -12.63 4.36
N THR A 194 10.31 -12.16 4.51
CA THR A 194 10.64 -10.72 4.45
C THR A 194 11.54 -10.47 3.26
N VAL A 195 11.22 -9.44 2.49
CA VAL A 195 12.03 -8.94 1.37
C VAL A 195 12.50 -7.54 1.73
N ASP A 196 13.81 -7.39 1.93
CA ASP A 196 14.45 -6.11 2.17
C ASP A 196 14.96 -5.54 0.83
N MET A 197 14.44 -4.38 0.45
CA MET A 197 14.65 -3.79 -0.87
C MET A 197 15.73 -2.73 -0.80
N HIS A 198 16.81 -2.97 -1.53
CA HIS A 198 17.97 -2.07 -1.63
C HIS A 198 18.32 -1.76 -3.09
N GLU A 199 19.16 -0.72 -3.27
CA GLU A 199 19.78 -0.36 -4.55
C GLU A 199 21.30 -0.34 -4.37
N PHE A 200 22.05 -0.75 -5.43
CA PHE A 200 23.53 -0.79 -5.44
C PHE A 200 24.10 0.06 -6.56
#